data_114df1fbb819a9f429251f49bfa75782
#
_entry.id   114df1fbb819a9f429251f49bfa75782
#
_cell.length_a   1.000
_cell.length_b   1.000
_cell.length_c   1.000
_cell.angle_alpha   90.00
_cell.angle_beta   90.00
_cell.angle_gamma   90.00
#
_symmetry.space_group_name_H-M   'P 1'
#
loop_
_entity.id
_entity.type
_entity.pdbx_description
1 polymer ?
#
loop_
_entity_poly.entity_id
_entity_poly.type
_entity_poly.pdbx_seq_one_letter_code
_entity_poly.pdbx_strand_id
1 'polypeptide(L)'
;TNEKTKEKKIIFHPKMLPSIVILDPELTLPLPKNLTAFTGMDALAHCLEAYSSNFFHPLSQGIALEGMSIVKKFLIRAYEDGADLEARGNMLAASSMGSIAFQKGLGAIHSLSHPVGAIYNTHHGLTNAVFMPYVLKRNKNFIEEKMISLSRYLNLSDHSFNGIMNWILDLREKLSIPHTLKDLINDDSNFKKMSVMAKEDPSTGGNPAELEISDFEKLYQDSFYGKL
;
A
#
# COMPACT_ATOMS: atom_id res chain seq x y z
N THR A 1 -17.22 4.16 3.10
CA THR A 1 -17.72 3.10 3.99
C THR A 1 -19.22 3.22 4.14
N ASN A 2 -19.94 2.13 4.00
CA ASN A 2 -21.38 2.09 4.31
C ASN A 2 -21.55 2.05 5.83
N GLU A 3 -22.20 3.05 6.38
CA GLU A 3 -22.38 3.19 7.85
C GLU A 3 -23.19 2.07 8.48
N LYS A 4 -24.15 1.50 7.72
CA LYS A 4 -25.05 0.44 8.22
C LYS A 4 -24.37 -0.93 8.22
N THR A 5 -23.67 -1.28 7.14
CA THR A 5 -23.05 -2.60 6.99
C THR A 5 -21.59 -2.65 7.48
N LYS A 6 -20.98 -1.47 7.71
CA LYS A 6 -19.55 -1.33 8.04
C LYS A 6 -18.66 -1.95 6.98
N GLU A 7 -19.07 -1.85 5.72
CA GLU A 7 -18.30 -2.32 4.56
C GLU A 7 -17.76 -1.16 3.75
N LYS A 8 -16.53 -1.25 3.29
CA LYS A 8 -16.00 -0.32 2.31
C LYS A 8 -16.48 -0.75 0.92
N LYS A 9 -17.22 0.13 0.24
CA LYS A 9 -17.72 -0.12 -1.12
C LYS A 9 -16.93 0.72 -2.12
N ILE A 10 -16.47 0.07 -3.17
CA ILE A 10 -15.80 0.73 -4.30
C ILE A 10 -16.86 1.01 -5.36
N ILE A 11 -16.89 2.22 -5.89
CA ILE A 11 -17.81 2.63 -6.95
C ILE A 11 -16.99 2.82 -8.22
N PHE A 12 -17.28 1.99 -9.23
CA PHE A 12 -16.70 2.10 -10.57
C PHE A 12 -17.77 2.56 -11.56
N HIS A 13 -17.58 3.73 -12.15
CA HIS A 13 -18.46 4.19 -13.21
C HIS A 13 -17.69 5.13 -14.16
N PRO A 14 -17.77 4.96 -15.51
CA PRO A 14 -17.02 5.79 -16.45
C PRO A 14 -17.25 7.29 -16.30
N LYS A 15 -18.46 7.71 -15.90
CA LYS A 15 -18.80 9.13 -15.67
C LYS A 15 -18.13 9.73 -14.42
N MET A 16 -17.50 8.93 -13.56
CA MET A 16 -16.75 9.41 -12.40
C MET A 16 -15.29 9.74 -12.75
N LEU A 17 -14.84 9.39 -13.96
CA LEU A 17 -13.51 9.73 -14.42
C LEU A 17 -13.43 11.24 -14.68
N PRO A 18 -12.56 12.00 -14.00
CA PRO A 18 -12.45 13.44 -14.24
C PRO A 18 -11.84 13.72 -15.60
N SER A 19 -12.36 14.76 -16.28
CA SER A 19 -11.81 15.22 -17.57
C SER A 19 -10.46 15.94 -17.42
N ILE A 20 -10.22 16.55 -16.26
CA ILE A 20 -8.99 17.30 -15.92
C ILE A 20 -8.63 16.96 -14.47
N VAL A 21 -7.36 16.68 -14.23
CA VAL A 21 -6.78 16.51 -12.90
C VAL A 21 -5.67 17.55 -12.72
N ILE A 22 -5.75 18.34 -11.66
CA ILE A 22 -4.73 19.33 -11.29
C ILE A 22 -3.97 18.81 -10.07
N LEU A 23 -2.67 18.61 -10.22
CA LEU A 23 -1.77 18.19 -9.15
C LEU A 23 -1.02 19.43 -8.65
N ASP A 24 -1.59 20.13 -7.68
CA ASP A 24 -1.02 21.33 -7.09
C ASP A 24 -0.31 20.99 -5.78
N PRO A 25 1.03 21.04 -5.72
CA PRO A 25 1.78 20.73 -4.52
C PRO A 25 1.59 21.75 -3.39
N GLU A 26 1.25 23.00 -3.70
CA GLU A 26 1.02 24.04 -2.69
C GLU A 26 -0.14 23.66 -1.75
N LEU A 27 -1.15 22.97 -2.25
CA LEU A 27 -2.27 22.49 -1.44
C LEU A 27 -1.87 21.40 -0.43
N THR A 28 -0.70 20.80 -0.60
CA THR A 28 -0.19 19.77 0.32
C THR A 28 0.77 20.32 1.39
N LEU A 29 1.18 21.59 1.31
CA LEU A 29 2.07 22.21 2.29
C LEU A 29 1.54 22.15 3.74
N PRO A 30 0.23 22.37 4.01
CA PRO A 30 -0.30 22.28 5.37
C PRO A 30 -0.52 20.83 5.84
N LEU A 31 -0.21 19.82 5.02
CA LEU A 31 -0.44 18.42 5.40
C LEU A 31 0.47 18.04 6.57
N PRO A 32 -0.10 17.56 7.70
CA PRO A 32 0.69 17.11 8.85
C PRO A 32 1.72 16.02 8.48
N LYS A 33 2.83 16.02 9.19
CA LYS A 33 3.95 15.10 8.96
C LYS A 33 3.52 13.62 8.94
N ASN A 34 2.71 13.21 9.88
CA ASN A 34 2.17 11.84 9.94
C ASN A 34 1.28 11.51 8.73
N LEU A 35 0.43 12.44 8.27
CA LEU A 35 -0.38 12.22 7.07
C LEU A 35 0.47 12.16 5.80
N THR A 36 1.56 12.93 5.71
CA THR A 36 2.54 12.80 4.64
C THR A 36 3.13 11.39 4.57
N ALA A 37 3.51 10.82 5.74
CA ALA A 37 3.99 9.44 5.82
C ALA A 37 2.92 8.43 5.37
N PHE A 38 1.71 8.56 5.89
CA PHE A 38 0.63 7.59 5.62
C PHE A 38 0.19 7.59 4.17
N THR A 39 -0.02 8.77 3.58
CA THR A 39 -0.42 8.88 2.17
C THR A 39 0.71 8.50 1.21
N GLY A 40 1.96 8.80 1.58
CA GLY A 40 3.12 8.38 0.80
C GLY A 40 3.33 6.86 0.80
N MET A 41 3.12 6.21 1.95
CA MET A 41 3.14 4.74 2.04
C MET A 41 1.96 4.10 1.28
N ASP A 42 0.81 4.78 1.20
CA ASP A 42 -0.31 4.34 0.38
C ASP A 42 0.01 4.39 -1.12
N ALA A 43 0.64 5.47 -1.57
CA ALA A 43 1.13 5.58 -2.94
C ALA A 43 2.14 4.46 -3.28
N LEU A 44 3.02 4.10 -2.32
CA LEU A 44 3.91 2.95 -2.46
C LEU A 44 3.12 1.64 -2.56
N ALA A 45 2.11 1.44 -1.71
CA ALA A 45 1.29 0.23 -1.73
C ALA A 45 0.56 0.04 -3.07
N HIS A 46 -0.03 1.10 -3.62
CA HIS A 46 -0.65 1.08 -4.94
C HIS A 46 0.32 0.63 -6.04
N CYS A 47 1.51 1.24 -6.09
CA CYS A 47 2.52 0.89 -7.08
C CYS A 47 3.03 -0.55 -6.88
N LEU A 48 3.30 -0.95 -5.65
CA LEU A 48 3.87 -2.25 -5.31
C LEU A 48 2.92 -3.40 -5.62
N GLU A 49 1.63 -3.26 -5.28
CA GLU A 49 0.62 -4.27 -5.60
C GLU A 49 0.35 -4.34 -7.10
N ALA A 50 0.21 -3.21 -7.78
CA ALA A 50 0.07 -3.19 -9.23
C ALA A 50 1.26 -3.84 -9.93
N TYR A 51 2.49 -3.59 -9.49
CA TYR A 51 3.69 -4.23 -10.02
C TYR A 51 3.69 -5.74 -9.75
N SER A 52 3.30 -6.16 -8.56
CA SER A 52 3.27 -7.55 -8.11
C SER A 52 2.19 -8.38 -8.78
N SER A 53 1.06 -7.79 -9.13
CA SER A 53 -0.09 -8.46 -9.76
C SER A 53 0.33 -9.29 -10.99
N ASN A 54 -0.37 -10.42 -11.21
CA ASN A 54 -0.11 -11.33 -12.33
C ASN A 54 -0.83 -10.93 -13.63
N PHE A 55 -1.74 -9.95 -13.58
CA PHE A 55 -2.43 -9.50 -14.79
C PHE A 55 -1.44 -8.87 -15.79
N PHE A 56 -1.69 -9.10 -17.07
CA PHE A 56 -0.86 -8.54 -18.13
C PHE A 56 -1.24 -7.08 -18.42
N HIS A 57 -0.43 -6.14 -17.96
CA HIS A 57 -0.58 -4.72 -18.26
C HIS A 57 0.79 -4.01 -18.20
N PRO A 58 1.60 -4.11 -19.27
CA PRO A 58 3.00 -3.62 -19.26
C PRO A 58 3.12 -2.10 -19.03
N LEU A 59 2.16 -1.30 -19.51
CA LEU A 59 2.16 0.15 -19.26
C LEU A 59 1.99 0.45 -17.75
N SER A 60 1.00 -0.14 -17.10
CA SER A 60 0.82 -0.01 -15.64
C SER A 60 2.04 -0.51 -14.87
N GLN A 61 2.69 -1.57 -15.34
CA GLN A 61 3.90 -2.09 -14.71
C GLN A 61 5.06 -1.08 -14.78
N GLY A 62 5.28 -0.44 -15.92
CA GLY A 62 6.28 0.62 -16.07
C GLY A 62 5.98 1.85 -15.21
N ILE A 63 4.71 2.28 -15.18
CA ILE A 63 4.26 3.39 -14.34
C ILE A 63 4.48 3.07 -12.85
N ALA A 64 4.15 1.86 -12.41
CA ALA A 64 4.35 1.43 -11.03
C ALA A 64 5.82 1.44 -10.61
N LEU A 65 6.73 1.00 -11.49
CA LEU A 65 8.18 1.03 -11.24
C LEU A 65 8.68 2.45 -11.01
N GLU A 66 8.32 3.38 -11.89
CA GLU A 66 8.71 4.79 -11.75
C GLU A 66 8.06 5.42 -10.52
N GLY A 67 6.79 5.14 -10.24
CA GLY A 67 6.13 5.61 -9.01
C GLY A 67 6.88 5.18 -7.75
N MET A 68 7.34 3.94 -7.67
CA MET A 68 8.16 3.46 -6.53
C MET A 68 9.53 4.13 -6.46
N SER A 69 10.16 4.43 -7.60
CA SER A 69 11.42 5.19 -7.67
C SER A 69 11.26 6.60 -7.11
N ILE A 70 10.18 7.28 -7.49
CA ILE A 70 9.84 8.61 -6.98
C ILE A 70 9.59 8.56 -5.46
N VAL A 71 8.81 7.59 -4.97
CA VAL A 71 8.57 7.42 -3.53
C VAL A 71 9.90 7.23 -2.79
N LYS A 72 10.79 6.36 -3.28
CA LYS A 72 12.12 6.13 -2.66
C LYS A 72 12.92 7.43 -2.55
N LYS A 73 12.86 8.29 -3.56
CA LYS A 73 13.66 9.50 -3.64
C LYS A 73 13.09 10.66 -2.81
N PHE A 74 11.76 10.79 -2.75
CA PHE A 74 11.12 12.02 -2.29
C PHE A 74 10.27 11.88 -1.03
N LEU A 75 9.82 10.67 -0.64
CA LEU A 75 8.92 10.54 0.51
C LEU A 75 9.56 11.00 1.82
N ILE A 76 10.80 10.60 2.10
CA ILE A 76 11.51 11.05 3.30
C ILE A 76 11.74 12.55 3.28
N ARG A 77 12.11 13.15 2.12
CA ARG A 77 12.27 14.59 1.98
C ARG A 77 10.98 15.33 2.31
N ALA A 78 9.85 14.92 1.72
CA ALA A 78 8.54 15.52 1.99
C ALA A 78 8.09 15.31 3.45
N TYR A 79 8.52 14.23 4.11
CA TYR A 79 8.24 13.95 5.50
C TYR A 79 9.10 14.79 6.46
N GLU A 80 10.36 14.97 6.16
CA GLU A 80 11.31 15.74 7.00
C GLU A 80 11.08 17.25 6.85
N ASP A 81 10.91 17.72 5.61
CA ASP A 81 10.62 19.11 5.27
C ASP A 81 9.27 19.20 4.53
N GLY A 82 8.23 19.55 5.26
CA GLY A 82 6.89 19.75 4.70
C GLY A 82 6.78 20.91 3.71
N ALA A 83 7.77 21.82 3.67
CA ALA A 83 7.83 22.97 2.77
C ALA A 83 8.58 22.66 1.46
N ASP A 84 9.19 21.49 1.32
CA ASP A 84 9.87 21.06 0.09
C ASP A 84 8.87 20.82 -1.05
N LEU A 85 8.59 21.87 -1.82
CA LEU A 85 7.62 21.83 -2.94
C LEU A 85 8.01 20.82 -4.03
N GLU A 86 9.30 20.62 -4.29
CA GLU A 86 9.75 19.62 -5.25
C GLU A 86 9.37 18.22 -4.76
N ALA A 87 9.64 17.91 -3.50
CA ALA A 87 9.28 16.61 -2.92
C ALA A 87 7.75 16.42 -2.88
N ARG A 88 6.98 17.45 -2.50
CA ARG A 88 5.51 17.43 -2.51
C ARG A 88 4.95 17.15 -3.90
N GLY A 89 5.44 17.88 -4.92
CA GLY A 89 5.00 17.69 -6.32
C GLY A 89 5.32 16.28 -6.84
N ASN A 90 6.51 15.76 -6.53
CA ASN A 90 6.88 14.41 -6.91
C ASN A 90 6.02 13.35 -6.17
N MET A 91 5.68 13.56 -4.91
CA MET A 91 4.80 12.62 -4.18
C MET A 91 3.36 12.64 -4.72
N LEU A 92 2.83 13.80 -5.14
CA LEU A 92 1.55 13.87 -5.86
C LEU A 92 1.61 13.12 -7.19
N ALA A 93 2.70 13.26 -7.94
CA ALA A 93 2.91 12.51 -9.18
C ALA A 93 2.96 11.00 -8.90
N ALA A 94 3.71 10.55 -7.90
CA ALA A 94 3.79 9.14 -7.51
C ALA A 94 2.41 8.57 -7.10
N SER A 95 1.61 9.33 -6.35
CA SER A 95 0.25 8.96 -5.99
C SER A 95 -0.66 8.80 -7.22
N SER A 96 -0.57 9.74 -8.16
CA SER A 96 -1.30 9.67 -9.43
C SER A 96 -0.86 8.47 -10.27
N MET A 97 0.46 8.20 -10.33
CA MET A 97 1.01 7.03 -11.01
C MET A 97 0.51 5.72 -10.39
N GLY A 98 0.46 5.63 -9.06
CA GLY A 98 -0.14 4.50 -8.35
C GLY A 98 -1.61 4.30 -8.74
N SER A 99 -2.39 5.38 -8.80
CA SER A 99 -3.80 5.36 -9.21
C SER A 99 -4.00 4.88 -10.65
N ILE A 100 -3.09 5.23 -11.56
CA ILE A 100 -3.10 4.72 -12.94
C ILE A 100 -2.67 3.25 -12.97
N ALA A 101 -1.63 2.91 -12.23
CA ALA A 101 -1.04 1.57 -12.25
C ALA A 101 -1.98 0.50 -11.69
N PHE A 102 -2.77 0.80 -10.66
CA PHE A 102 -3.63 -0.20 -10.03
C PHE A 102 -4.80 -0.68 -10.91
N GLN A 103 -4.98 -0.13 -12.11
CA GLN A 103 -5.83 -0.78 -13.13
C GLN A 103 -5.33 -2.19 -13.49
N LYS A 104 -4.05 -2.48 -13.26
CA LYS A 104 -3.49 -3.83 -13.35
C LYS A 104 -3.95 -4.75 -12.21
N GLY A 105 -4.46 -4.20 -11.12
CA GLY A 105 -4.97 -4.88 -9.93
C GLY A 105 -4.26 -4.42 -8.65
N LEU A 106 -4.99 -4.46 -7.56
CA LEU A 106 -4.49 -4.38 -6.20
C LEU A 106 -4.35 -5.79 -5.62
N GLY A 107 -4.12 -5.92 -4.31
CA GLY A 107 -3.93 -7.22 -3.68
C GLY A 107 -4.29 -7.22 -2.19
N ALA A 108 -3.65 -8.12 -1.45
CA ALA A 108 -3.96 -8.40 -0.06
C ALA A 108 -3.64 -7.26 0.91
N ILE A 109 -2.74 -6.33 0.56
CA ILE A 109 -2.48 -5.15 1.41
C ILE A 109 -3.78 -4.34 1.55
N HIS A 110 -4.41 -4.03 0.41
CA HIS A 110 -5.65 -3.27 0.38
C HIS A 110 -6.83 -4.07 0.93
N SER A 111 -6.99 -5.33 0.54
CA SER A 111 -8.11 -6.14 1.00
C SER A 111 -8.08 -6.43 2.51
N LEU A 112 -6.89 -6.49 3.15
CA LEU A 112 -6.76 -6.55 4.60
C LEU A 112 -7.09 -5.21 5.28
N SER A 113 -6.67 -4.10 4.70
CA SER A 113 -6.84 -2.77 5.31
C SER A 113 -8.28 -2.25 5.25
N HIS A 114 -9.06 -2.63 4.24
CA HIS A 114 -10.43 -2.16 4.08
C HIS A 114 -11.35 -2.55 5.25
N PRO A 115 -11.40 -3.82 5.69
CA PRO A 115 -12.18 -4.22 6.87
C PRO A 115 -11.71 -3.56 8.16
N VAL A 116 -10.39 -3.40 8.35
CA VAL A 116 -9.83 -2.71 9.52
C VAL A 116 -10.29 -1.26 9.56
N GLY A 117 -10.15 -0.55 8.45
CA GLY A 117 -10.63 0.84 8.35
C GLY A 117 -12.14 0.98 8.54
N ALA A 118 -12.92 0.01 8.07
CA ALA A 118 -14.37 0.01 8.19
C ALA A 118 -14.87 -0.24 9.62
N ILE A 119 -14.19 -1.11 10.37
CA ILE A 119 -14.61 -1.54 11.72
C ILE A 119 -13.98 -0.63 12.80
N TYR A 120 -12.68 -0.31 12.66
CA TYR A 120 -11.92 0.40 13.69
C TYR A 120 -11.62 1.87 13.34
N ASN A 121 -12.05 2.34 12.16
CA ASN A 121 -11.83 3.71 11.69
C ASN A 121 -10.33 4.11 11.65
N THR A 122 -9.46 3.17 11.30
CA THR A 122 -8.02 3.44 11.13
C THR A 122 -7.74 4.24 9.87
N HIS A 123 -6.62 4.98 9.85
CA HIS A 123 -6.17 5.66 8.63
C HIS A 123 -5.72 4.63 7.58
N HIS A 124 -6.30 4.69 6.38
CA HIS A 124 -6.11 3.70 5.31
C HIS A 124 -4.64 3.47 4.95
N GLY A 125 -3.92 4.52 4.60
CA GLY A 125 -2.50 4.41 4.21
C GLY A 125 -1.59 3.93 5.35
N LEU A 126 -1.89 4.28 6.61
CA LEU A 126 -1.19 3.73 7.76
C LEU A 126 -1.43 2.22 7.88
N THR A 127 -2.66 1.78 7.72
CA THR A 127 -3.02 0.36 7.79
C THR A 127 -2.38 -0.43 6.65
N ASN A 128 -2.36 0.11 5.43
CA ASN A 128 -1.63 -0.47 4.30
C ASN A 128 -0.12 -0.60 4.60
N ALA A 129 0.49 0.43 5.18
CA ALA A 129 1.91 0.40 5.54
C ALA A 129 2.23 -0.67 6.58
N VAL A 130 1.33 -0.92 7.54
CA VAL A 130 1.48 -1.99 8.54
C VAL A 130 1.42 -3.36 7.89
N PHE A 131 0.44 -3.63 7.01
CA PHE A 131 0.29 -4.93 6.37
C PHE A 131 1.36 -5.24 5.32
N MET A 132 1.95 -4.22 4.70
CA MET A 132 2.84 -4.37 3.54
C MET A 132 3.92 -5.45 3.69
N PRO A 133 4.76 -5.50 4.74
CA PRO A 133 5.81 -6.51 4.86
C PRO A 133 5.25 -7.92 5.07
N TYR A 134 4.14 -8.08 5.78
CA TYR A 134 3.52 -9.38 6.03
C TYR A 134 2.95 -9.98 4.74
N VAL A 135 2.28 -9.14 3.92
CA VAL A 135 1.75 -9.56 2.62
C VAL A 135 2.88 -9.89 1.65
N LEU A 136 3.94 -9.07 1.60
CA LEU A 136 5.12 -9.38 0.77
C LEU A 136 5.72 -10.73 1.14
N LYS A 137 5.91 -10.99 2.44
CA LYS A 137 6.42 -12.29 2.92
C LYS A 137 5.52 -13.44 2.48
N ARG A 138 4.19 -13.30 2.61
CA ARG A 138 3.22 -14.32 2.18
C ARG A 138 3.27 -14.57 0.68
N ASN A 139 3.49 -13.53 -0.11
CA ASN A 139 3.53 -13.58 -1.56
C ASN A 139 4.91 -13.96 -2.13
N LYS A 140 5.95 -14.10 -1.31
CA LYS A 140 7.36 -14.24 -1.72
C LYS A 140 7.55 -15.18 -2.90
N ASN A 141 7.06 -16.40 -2.82
CA ASN A 141 7.27 -17.43 -3.83
C ASN A 141 6.66 -17.08 -5.22
N PHE A 142 5.75 -16.12 -5.27
CA PHE A 142 5.07 -15.69 -6.50
C PHE A 142 5.66 -14.41 -7.09
N ILE A 143 6.42 -13.65 -6.29
CA ILE A 143 6.92 -12.31 -6.68
C ILE A 143 8.44 -12.18 -6.59
N GLU A 144 9.18 -13.20 -6.18
CA GLU A 144 10.62 -13.10 -5.90
C GLU A 144 11.43 -12.51 -7.06
N GLU A 145 11.22 -12.98 -8.28
CA GLU A 145 11.91 -12.45 -9.47
C GLU A 145 11.54 -10.98 -9.75
N LYS A 146 10.27 -10.61 -9.53
CA LYS A 146 9.84 -9.21 -9.65
C LYS A 146 10.52 -8.33 -8.59
N MET A 147 10.66 -8.81 -7.36
CA MET A 147 11.35 -8.06 -6.28
C MET A 147 12.85 -7.92 -6.55
N ILE A 148 13.50 -8.95 -7.09
CA ILE A 148 14.89 -8.86 -7.56
C ILE A 148 15.03 -7.81 -8.67
N SER A 149 14.14 -7.79 -9.64
CA SER A 149 14.12 -6.78 -10.70
C SER A 149 13.88 -5.38 -10.17
N LEU A 150 12.93 -5.24 -9.26
CA LEU A 150 12.62 -3.98 -8.58
C LEU A 150 13.81 -3.47 -7.76
N SER A 151 14.49 -4.33 -7.02
CA SER A 151 15.66 -3.94 -6.21
C SER A 151 16.79 -3.35 -7.05
N ARG A 152 17.00 -3.91 -8.26
CA ARG A 152 17.95 -3.38 -9.25
C ARG A 152 17.49 -2.04 -9.82
N TYR A 153 16.20 -1.94 -10.18
CA TYR A 153 15.61 -0.70 -10.70
C TYR A 153 15.72 0.44 -9.68
N LEU A 154 15.45 0.15 -8.42
CA LEU A 154 15.59 1.09 -7.32
C LEU A 154 17.04 1.34 -6.90
N ASN A 155 18.02 0.67 -7.52
CA ASN A 155 19.44 0.75 -7.16
C ASN A 155 19.66 0.56 -5.64
N LEU A 156 19.11 -0.52 -5.09
CA LEU A 156 19.36 -0.92 -3.70
C LEU A 156 20.72 -1.62 -3.60
N SER A 157 21.34 -1.63 -2.43
CA SER A 157 22.60 -2.33 -2.17
C SER A 157 22.47 -3.86 -2.22
N ASP A 158 21.28 -4.37 -1.84
CA ASP A 158 20.93 -5.79 -1.89
C ASP A 158 19.90 -6.04 -3.00
N HIS A 159 20.33 -6.73 -4.07
CA HIS A 159 19.51 -7.06 -5.23
C HIS A 159 18.74 -8.37 -5.03
N SER A 160 18.02 -8.48 -3.92
CA SER A 160 17.21 -9.64 -3.58
C SER A 160 15.81 -9.24 -3.10
N PHE A 161 14.97 -10.26 -2.87
CA PHE A 161 13.70 -10.07 -2.16
C PHE A 161 13.91 -9.43 -0.78
N ASN A 162 14.93 -9.87 -0.05
CA ASN A 162 15.26 -9.32 1.25
C ASN A 162 15.70 -7.86 1.17
N GLY A 163 16.39 -7.45 0.10
CA GLY A 163 16.72 -6.05 -0.14
C GLY A 163 15.49 -5.14 -0.22
N ILE A 164 14.43 -5.58 -0.91
CA ILE A 164 13.14 -4.87 -0.94
C ILE A 164 12.48 -4.87 0.44
N MET A 165 12.45 -6.02 1.13
CA MET A 165 11.87 -6.13 2.46
C MET A 165 12.56 -5.18 3.45
N ASN A 166 13.87 -5.19 3.48
CA ASN A 166 14.68 -4.32 4.35
C ASN A 166 14.47 -2.83 4.02
N TRP A 167 14.41 -2.47 2.73
CA TRP A 167 14.10 -1.10 2.33
C TRP A 167 12.73 -0.63 2.84
N ILE A 168 11.70 -1.48 2.76
CA ILE A 168 10.35 -1.15 3.26
C ILE A 168 10.34 -1.02 4.78
N LEU A 169 11.03 -1.91 5.50
CA LEU A 169 11.12 -1.85 6.97
C LEU A 169 11.87 -0.59 7.43
N ASP A 170 12.99 -0.27 6.80
CA ASP A 170 13.77 0.97 6.99
C ASP A 170 12.92 2.23 6.74
N LEU A 171 12.15 2.22 5.63
CA LEU A 171 11.28 3.33 5.28
C LEU A 171 10.18 3.52 6.35
N ARG A 172 9.57 2.44 6.82
CA ARG A 172 8.57 2.48 7.90
C ARG A 172 9.16 3.05 9.20
N GLU A 173 10.36 2.61 9.58
CA GLU A 173 11.04 3.11 10.77
C GLU A 173 11.30 4.62 10.67
N LYS A 174 11.87 5.10 9.56
CA LYS A 174 12.12 6.53 9.30
C LYS A 174 10.85 7.38 9.31
N LEU A 175 9.74 6.81 8.88
CA LEU A 175 8.43 7.46 8.84
C LEU A 175 7.63 7.30 10.14
N SER A 176 8.22 6.68 11.17
CA SER A 176 7.54 6.39 12.45
C SER A 176 6.24 5.59 12.28
N ILE A 177 6.22 4.67 11.31
CA ILE A 177 5.09 3.75 11.10
C ILE A 177 5.19 2.59 12.10
N PRO A 178 4.13 2.27 12.85
CA PRO A 178 4.11 1.12 13.75
C PRO A 178 4.40 -0.22 13.05
N HIS A 179 5.03 -1.13 13.78
CA HIS A 179 5.35 -2.45 13.23
C HIS A 179 4.18 -3.43 13.28
N THR A 180 3.22 -3.22 14.17
CA THR A 180 2.14 -4.17 14.42
C THR A 180 0.77 -3.57 14.23
N LEU A 181 -0.20 -4.39 13.86
CA LEU A 181 -1.60 -4.01 13.82
C LEU A 181 -2.13 -3.70 15.23
N LYS A 182 -1.53 -4.29 16.28
CA LYS A 182 -1.87 -4.04 17.68
C LYS A 182 -1.71 -2.57 18.08
N ASP A 183 -0.83 -1.85 17.42
CA ASP A 183 -0.63 -0.42 17.67
C ASP A 183 -1.78 0.45 17.09
N LEU A 184 -2.63 -0.13 16.23
CA LEU A 184 -3.75 0.54 15.57
C LEU A 184 -5.10 0.12 16.12
N ILE A 185 -5.23 -1.13 16.57
CA ILE A 185 -6.48 -1.71 17.09
C ILE A 185 -6.24 -2.43 18.41
N ASN A 186 -7.26 -2.44 19.29
CA ASN A 186 -7.09 -2.88 20.67
C ASN A 186 -7.32 -4.37 20.89
N ASP A 187 -7.94 -5.08 19.93
CA ASP A 187 -8.35 -6.47 20.08
C ASP A 187 -8.37 -7.23 18.75
N ASP A 188 -8.40 -8.54 18.82
CA ASP A 188 -8.41 -9.48 17.70
C ASP A 188 -9.78 -10.15 17.47
N SER A 189 -10.82 -9.70 18.19
CA SER A 189 -12.14 -10.33 18.21
C SER A 189 -12.83 -10.37 16.84
N ASN A 190 -12.50 -9.44 15.94
CA ASN A 190 -13.10 -9.32 14.63
C ASN A 190 -12.31 -10.01 13.51
N PHE A 191 -11.19 -10.71 13.78
CA PHE A 191 -10.33 -11.26 12.72
C PHE A 191 -11.07 -12.23 11.80
N LYS A 192 -11.88 -13.13 12.33
CA LYS A 192 -12.69 -14.05 11.50
C LYS A 192 -13.62 -13.30 10.56
N LYS A 193 -14.34 -12.30 11.08
CA LYS A 193 -15.23 -11.46 10.28
C LYS A 193 -14.46 -10.68 9.21
N MET A 194 -13.36 -10.06 9.58
CA MET A 194 -12.51 -9.30 8.66
C MET A 194 -11.89 -10.18 7.59
N SER A 195 -11.55 -11.44 7.89
CA SER A 195 -10.99 -12.39 6.92
C SER A 195 -11.98 -12.75 5.82
N VAL A 196 -13.26 -12.90 6.16
CA VAL A 196 -14.34 -13.08 5.17
C VAL A 196 -14.47 -11.82 4.30
N MET A 197 -14.53 -10.64 4.92
CA MET A 197 -14.63 -9.36 4.20
C MET A 197 -13.42 -9.14 3.27
N ALA A 198 -12.21 -9.49 3.71
CA ALA A 198 -11.00 -9.37 2.91
C ALA A 198 -10.99 -10.35 1.72
N LYS A 199 -11.45 -11.59 1.90
CA LYS A 199 -11.58 -12.57 0.81
C LYS A 199 -12.56 -12.08 -0.27
N GLU A 200 -13.64 -11.42 0.13
CA GLU A 200 -14.68 -10.89 -0.76
C GLU A 200 -14.34 -9.51 -1.35
N ASP A 201 -13.26 -8.88 -0.88
CA ASP A 201 -12.85 -7.56 -1.36
C ASP A 201 -12.38 -7.63 -2.82
N PRO A 202 -12.83 -6.69 -3.69
CA PRO A 202 -12.43 -6.66 -5.09
C PRO A 202 -10.91 -6.58 -5.31
N SER A 203 -10.16 -6.02 -4.36
CA SER A 203 -8.69 -5.91 -4.45
C SER A 203 -8.00 -7.28 -4.38
N THR A 204 -8.63 -8.28 -3.77
CA THR A 204 -8.05 -9.62 -3.60
C THR A 204 -7.75 -10.30 -4.93
N GLY A 205 -8.56 -10.05 -5.96
CA GLY A 205 -8.40 -10.66 -7.28
C GLY A 205 -7.09 -10.33 -8.00
N GLY A 206 -6.40 -9.24 -7.61
CA GLY A 206 -5.10 -8.87 -8.19
C GLY A 206 -3.90 -9.40 -7.40
N ASN A 207 -4.12 -10.05 -6.23
CA ASN A 207 -3.02 -10.60 -5.44
C ASN A 207 -2.29 -11.73 -6.19
N PRO A 208 -0.94 -11.75 -6.20
CA PRO A 208 -0.20 -12.77 -6.96
C PRO A 208 -0.38 -14.20 -6.44
N ALA A 209 -0.56 -14.37 -5.13
CA ALA A 209 -0.94 -15.64 -4.53
C ALA A 209 -2.46 -15.73 -4.38
N GLU A 210 -3.05 -16.87 -4.69
CA GLU A 210 -4.42 -17.14 -4.28
C GLU A 210 -4.47 -17.30 -2.76
N LEU A 211 -5.42 -16.62 -2.11
CA LEU A 211 -5.55 -16.59 -0.66
C LEU A 211 -6.94 -17.08 -0.25
N GLU A 212 -6.98 -17.96 0.75
CA GLU A 212 -8.19 -18.41 1.39
C GLU A 212 -8.50 -17.62 2.67
N ILE A 213 -9.70 -17.75 3.22
CA ILE A 213 -10.10 -17.06 4.46
C ILE A 213 -9.11 -17.33 5.60
N SER A 214 -8.58 -18.55 5.70
CA SER A 214 -7.57 -18.91 6.68
C SER A 214 -6.24 -18.19 6.50
N ASP A 215 -5.86 -17.87 5.26
CA ASP A 215 -4.65 -17.09 4.98
C ASP A 215 -4.80 -15.64 5.45
N PHE A 216 -5.98 -15.04 5.23
CA PHE A 216 -6.28 -13.70 5.73
C PHE A 216 -6.31 -13.67 7.25
N GLU A 217 -6.93 -14.67 7.91
CA GLU A 217 -6.93 -14.78 9.37
C GLU A 217 -5.50 -14.86 9.91
N LYS A 218 -4.65 -15.68 9.28
CA LYS A 218 -3.24 -15.77 9.63
C LYS A 218 -2.49 -14.45 9.43
N LEU A 219 -2.72 -13.74 8.34
CA LEU A 219 -2.10 -12.43 8.09
C LEU A 219 -2.53 -11.39 9.12
N TYR A 220 -3.79 -11.36 9.56
CA TYR A 220 -4.24 -10.53 10.68
C TYR A 220 -3.52 -10.89 11.97
N GLN A 221 -3.42 -12.19 12.31
CA GLN A 221 -2.71 -12.66 13.51
C GLN A 221 -1.23 -12.30 13.45
N ASP A 222 -0.55 -12.62 12.34
CA ASP A 222 0.88 -12.38 12.19
C ASP A 222 1.19 -10.88 12.29
N SER A 223 0.39 -10.01 11.66
CA SER A 223 0.56 -8.56 11.74
C SER A 223 0.22 -7.99 13.13
N PHE A 224 -0.76 -8.55 13.82
CA PHE A 224 -1.13 -8.13 15.17
C PHE A 224 -0.08 -8.48 16.20
N TYR A 225 0.49 -9.68 16.13
CA TYR A 225 1.51 -10.18 17.05
C TYR A 225 2.96 -9.93 16.59
N GLY A 226 3.18 -9.25 15.46
CA GLY A 226 4.51 -8.93 14.97
C GLY A 226 5.33 -10.13 14.48
N LYS A 227 4.70 -11.15 13.94
CA LYS A 227 5.35 -12.39 13.46
C LYS A 227 5.81 -12.29 11.99
N LEU A 228 6.71 -11.35 11.73
CA LEU A 228 7.30 -11.16 10.40
C LEU A 228 8.39 -12.18 10.12
#